data_0cacf040c77dc531b781fb2b3a245d65
#
_entry.id   0cacf040c77dc531b781fb2b3a245d65
#
_cell.length_a   1.000
_cell.length_b   1.000
_cell.length_c   1.000
_cell.angle_alpha   90.00
_cell.angle_beta   90.00
_cell.angle_gamma   90.00
#
_symmetry.space_group_name_H-M   'P 1'
#
loop_
_entity.id
_entity.type
_entity.pdbx_description
1 polymer ?
#
loop_
_entity_poly.entity_id
_entity_poly.type
_entity_poly.pdbx_seq_one_letter_code
_entity_poly.pdbx_strand_id
1 'polypeptide(L)'
;EEFKFDEVIYIEKNKNIISANIDLQFDLYESIFEIKNLNFKTAKYNIEEKYFQELDNLKSLLVNENEIKIEIAGHTDNNGSELANQLLSENRAKSVKSYLVKNGIDKLRINCVGYGEKQPIADNNSKQGREKNRRIEIRILK
;
A
#
# COMPACT_ATOMS: atom_id res chain seq x y z
N GLU A 1 -22.28 15.47 -15.15
CA GLU A 1 -22.79 15.43 -13.78
C GLU A 1 -21.66 15.77 -12.84
N GLU A 2 -21.84 16.82 -12.04
CA GLU A 2 -20.88 17.22 -11.00
C GLU A 2 -21.03 16.25 -9.83
N PHE A 3 -19.96 15.54 -9.52
CA PHE A 3 -19.90 14.73 -8.32
C PHE A 3 -19.58 15.64 -7.14
N LYS A 4 -20.46 15.70 -6.17
CA LYS A 4 -20.20 16.37 -4.90
C LYS A 4 -19.53 15.38 -3.97
N PHE A 5 -18.32 15.70 -3.56
CA PHE A 5 -17.65 15.00 -2.48
C PHE A 5 -18.05 15.64 -1.15
N ASP A 6 -18.56 14.86 -0.23
CA ASP A 6 -18.86 15.36 1.13
C ASP A 6 -17.60 15.54 1.97
N GLU A 7 -16.49 14.94 1.56
CA GLU A 7 -15.16 15.18 2.11
C GLU A 7 -14.11 15.16 1.00
N VAL A 8 -13.23 16.14 1.04
CA VAL A 8 -12.17 16.26 0.05
C VAL A 8 -11.09 15.23 0.32
N ILE A 9 -10.98 14.29 -0.58
CA ILE A 9 -9.90 13.34 -0.56
C ILE A 9 -8.88 13.80 -1.55
N TYR A 10 -7.74 14.18 -1.04
CA TYR A 10 -6.60 14.46 -1.87
C TYR A 10 -5.90 13.15 -2.18
N ILE A 11 -6.13 12.63 -3.38
CA ILE A 11 -5.24 11.67 -3.97
C ILE A 11 -4.15 12.49 -4.64
N GLU A 12 -3.21 12.95 -3.85
CA GLU A 12 -1.97 13.43 -4.43
C GLU A 12 -1.11 12.21 -4.77
N LYS A 13 -0.66 12.16 -6.01
CA LYS A 13 0.41 11.24 -6.42
C LYS A 13 1.56 11.43 -5.44
N ASN A 14 1.74 10.53 -4.50
CA ASN A 14 2.69 10.56 -3.38
C ASN A 14 2.15 11.01 -2.00
N LYS A 15 0.86 11.20 -1.83
CA LYS A 15 0.29 11.41 -0.49
C LYS A 15 -0.89 10.50 -0.26
N ASN A 16 -0.79 9.69 0.77
CA ASN A 16 -1.81 8.71 1.11
C ASN A 16 -2.76 9.27 2.12
N ILE A 17 -3.87 9.74 1.65
CA ILE A 17 -5.02 9.90 2.50
C ILE A 17 -6.15 9.17 1.81
N ILE A 18 -6.44 7.97 2.28
CA ILE A 18 -7.69 7.31 1.93
C ILE A 18 -8.66 7.69 3.03
N SER A 19 -9.53 8.65 2.78
CA SER A 19 -10.65 8.87 3.66
C SER A 19 -11.84 8.03 3.20
N ALA A 20 -12.66 7.61 4.14
CA ALA A 20 -13.63 6.55 3.96
C ALA A 20 -14.86 6.90 3.09
N ASN A 21 -14.96 8.10 2.55
CA ASN A 21 -16.14 8.55 1.82
C ASN A 21 -15.81 8.95 0.38
N ILE A 22 -15.26 8.02 -0.38
CA ILE A 22 -15.02 8.25 -1.81
C ILE A 22 -16.23 7.80 -2.60
N ASP A 23 -16.83 8.71 -3.34
CA ASP A 23 -17.66 8.33 -4.48
C ASP A 23 -16.72 7.96 -5.64
N LEU A 24 -16.53 6.66 -5.82
CA LEU A 24 -15.49 6.08 -6.66
C LEU A 24 -15.86 5.93 -8.12
N GLN A 25 -16.73 6.77 -8.65
CA GLN A 25 -16.92 6.82 -10.11
C GLN A 25 -15.74 7.51 -10.86
N PHE A 26 -14.70 7.85 -10.12
CA PHE A 26 -13.48 8.35 -10.69
C PHE A 26 -12.61 7.20 -11.20
N ASP A 27 -11.77 7.45 -12.18
CA ASP A 27 -10.82 6.51 -12.78
C ASP A 27 -9.76 5.99 -11.78
N LEU A 28 -10.24 5.37 -10.70
CA LEU A 28 -9.40 4.74 -9.68
C LEU A 28 -8.61 3.54 -10.22
N TYR A 29 -9.03 3.02 -11.34
CA TYR A 29 -8.47 1.80 -11.92
C TYR A 29 -7.02 1.89 -12.40
N GLU A 30 -6.44 3.07 -12.44
CA GLU A 30 -5.02 3.28 -12.69
C GLU A 30 -4.29 3.93 -11.51
N SER A 31 -4.98 4.07 -10.37
CA SER A 31 -4.44 4.77 -9.21
C SER A 31 -3.51 3.88 -8.41
N ILE A 32 -2.38 4.43 -8.05
CA ILE A 32 -1.43 3.84 -7.12
C ILE A 32 -1.45 4.67 -5.84
N PHE A 33 -1.73 4.01 -4.73
CA PHE A 33 -1.70 4.61 -3.41
C PHE A 33 -0.49 4.09 -2.66
N GLU A 34 0.25 4.99 -2.07
CA GLU A 34 1.27 4.61 -1.10
C GLU A 34 0.65 4.63 0.30
N ILE A 35 0.78 3.57 1.06
CA ILE A 35 0.49 3.64 2.48
C ILE A 35 1.72 4.24 3.16
N LYS A 36 1.67 5.54 3.36
CA LYS A 36 2.68 6.23 4.16
C LYS A 36 2.62 5.69 5.58
N ASN A 37 3.72 5.83 6.25
CA ASN A 37 3.85 5.39 7.63
C ASN A 37 3.76 3.87 7.85
N LEU A 38 3.49 3.07 6.83
CA LEU A 38 3.66 1.64 6.91
C LEU A 38 5.14 1.30 6.70
N ASN A 39 5.96 1.83 7.59
CA ASN A 39 7.39 1.57 7.59
C ASN A 39 7.68 0.32 8.41
N PHE A 40 8.39 -0.59 7.79
CA PHE A 40 8.92 -1.74 8.49
C PHE A 40 10.32 -1.41 9.04
N LYS A 41 10.61 -1.89 10.22
CA LYS A 41 11.99 -1.90 10.71
C LYS A 41 12.86 -2.69 9.74
N THR A 42 14.14 -2.37 9.68
CA THR A 42 15.10 -3.07 8.84
C THR A 42 14.96 -4.59 9.01
N ALA A 43 14.86 -5.31 7.92
CA ALA A 43 14.67 -6.76 7.87
C ALA A 43 13.42 -7.31 8.60
N LYS A 44 12.44 -6.47 8.94
CA LYS A 44 11.18 -6.90 9.56
C LYS A 44 10.02 -6.75 8.58
N TYR A 45 9.01 -7.59 8.77
CA TYR A 45 7.76 -7.57 7.99
C TYR A 45 6.51 -7.61 8.88
N ASN A 46 6.67 -7.55 10.20
CA ASN A 46 5.55 -7.44 11.12
C ASN A 46 5.00 -6.02 11.12
N ILE A 47 3.69 -5.90 11.02
CA ILE A 47 3.01 -4.60 11.07
C ILE A 47 2.92 -4.17 12.53
N GLU A 48 3.37 -2.95 12.82
CA GLU A 48 3.22 -2.35 14.14
C GLU A 48 1.81 -1.77 14.30
N GLU A 49 1.26 -1.83 15.53
CA GLU A 49 -0.11 -1.39 15.82
C GLU A 49 -0.41 0.05 15.41
N LYS A 50 0.60 0.93 15.46
CA LYS A 50 0.45 2.35 15.05
C LYS A 50 0.02 2.52 13.59
N TYR A 51 0.16 1.48 12.76
CA TYR A 51 -0.23 1.50 11.35
C TYR A 51 -1.60 0.89 11.08
N PHE A 52 -2.24 0.31 12.09
CA PHE A 52 -3.53 -0.34 11.90
C PHE A 52 -4.62 0.62 11.43
N GLN A 53 -4.55 1.89 11.82
CA GLN A 53 -5.49 2.89 11.36
C GLN A 53 -5.48 3.06 9.83
N GLU A 54 -4.29 3.11 9.23
CA GLU A 54 -4.14 3.22 7.76
C GLU A 54 -4.69 1.97 7.06
N LEU A 55 -4.45 0.81 7.63
CA LEU A 55 -4.98 -0.46 7.10
C LEU A 55 -6.49 -0.57 7.28
N ASP A 56 -7.04 -0.04 8.35
CA ASP A 56 -8.49 0.01 8.57
C ASP A 56 -9.18 0.97 7.60
N ASN A 57 -8.53 2.06 7.22
CA ASN A 57 -9.01 2.95 6.16
C ASN A 57 -9.06 2.21 4.81
N LEU A 58 -8.01 1.47 4.47
CA LEU A 58 -8.00 0.63 3.27
C LEU A 58 -9.07 -0.45 3.32
N LYS A 59 -9.24 -1.10 4.47
CA LYS A 59 -10.30 -2.08 4.67
C LYS A 59 -11.68 -1.47 4.43
N SER A 60 -11.94 -0.29 4.97
CA SER A 60 -13.22 0.40 4.78
C SER A 60 -13.50 0.70 3.31
N LEU A 61 -12.49 1.12 2.56
CA LEU A 61 -12.59 1.30 1.12
C LEU A 61 -13.00 -0.02 0.43
N LEU A 62 -12.32 -1.11 0.74
CA LEU A 62 -12.58 -2.41 0.11
C LEU A 62 -13.95 -3.00 0.52
N VAL A 63 -14.45 -2.68 1.69
CA VAL A 63 -15.81 -3.06 2.13
C VAL A 63 -16.87 -2.27 1.37
N ASN A 64 -16.67 -0.97 1.22
CA ASN A 64 -17.61 -0.11 0.51
C ASN A 64 -17.63 -0.38 -0.99
N GLU A 65 -16.49 -0.70 -1.57
CA GLU A 65 -16.31 -0.99 -2.99
C GLU A 65 -15.98 -2.46 -3.19
N ASN A 66 -16.99 -3.30 -3.07
CA ASN A 66 -16.85 -4.76 -3.01
C ASN A 66 -16.33 -5.42 -4.30
N GLU A 67 -16.33 -4.71 -5.42
CA GLU A 67 -15.85 -5.24 -6.70
C GLU A 67 -14.38 -4.89 -7.00
N ILE A 68 -13.81 -3.95 -6.25
CA ILE A 68 -12.41 -3.57 -6.42
C ILE A 68 -11.50 -4.72 -6.02
N LYS A 69 -10.52 -4.99 -6.89
CA LYS A 69 -9.37 -5.83 -6.61
C LYS A 69 -8.13 -4.97 -6.49
N ILE A 70 -7.20 -5.37 -5.65
CA ILE A 70 -5.97 -4.64 -5.41
C ILE A 70 -4.74 -5.52 -5.56
N GLU A 71 -3.64 -4.90 -5.94
CA GLU A 71 -2.29 -5.45 -5.77
C GLU A 71 -1.60 -4.70 -4.61
N ILE A 72 -1.05 -5.46 -3.69
CA ILE A 72 -0.19 -4.93 -2.64
C ILE A 72 1.25 -5.11 -3.11
N ALA A 73 1.93 -4.01 -3.38
CA ALA A 73 3.30 -3.98 -3.89
C ALA A 73 4.28 -3.61 -2.78
N GLY A 74 5.15 -4.54 -2.42
CA GLY A 74 6.20 -4.33 -1.44
C GLY A 74 7.50 -3.85 -2.07
N HIS A 75 8.16 -2.89 -1.41
CA HIS A 75 9.44 -2.33 -1.86
C HIS A 75 10.45 -2.24 -0.72
N THR A 76 11.71 -2.30 -1.07
CA THR A 76 12.85 -2.13 -0.15
C THR A 76 13.78 -1.02 -0.63
N ASP A 77 14.68 -0.60 0.25
CA ASP A 77 15.90 0.07 -0.18
C ASP A 77 16.90 -0.95 -0.73
N ASN A 78 18.08 -0.50 -1.11
CA ASN A 78 19.13 -1.34 -1.70
C ASN A 78 20.12 -1.92 -0.67
N ASN A 79 19.81 -1.88 0.61
CA ASN A 79 20.65 -2.55 1.61
C ASN A 79 20.40 -4.06 1.60
N GLY A 80 21.47 -4.83 1.56
CA GLY A 80 21.42 -6.29 1.50
C GLY A 80 21.48 -6.84 0.09
N SER A 81 21.27 -8.15 -0.05
CA SER A 81 21.27 -8.80 -1.36
C SER A 81 19.93 -8.62 -2.07
N GLU A 82 19.97 -8.62 -3.40
CA GLU A 82 18.75 -8.54 -4.23
C GLU A 82 17.75 -9.64 -3.87
N LEU A 83 18.23 -10.86 -3.66
CA LEU A 83 17.37 -11.98 -3.28
C LEU A 83 16.71 -11.77 -1.91
N ALA A 84 17.47 -11.31 -0.92
CA ALA A 84 16.93 -11.02 0.42
C ALA A 84 15.90 -9.90 0.36
N ASN A 85 16.13 -8.85 -0.43
CA ASN A 85 15.21 -7.75 -0.63
C ASN A 85 13.94 -8.20 -1.37
N GLN A 86 14.07 -9.09 -2.34
CA GLN A 86 12.92 -9.69 -3.01
C GLN A 86 12.00 -10.42 -2.00
N LEU A 87 12.56 -11.32 -1.20
CA LEU A 87 11.81 -12.07 -0.19
C LEU A 87 11.21 -11.15 0.89
N LEU A 88 11.97 -10.15 1.34
CA LEU A 88 11.50 -9.21 2.35
C LEU A 88 10.30 -8.40 1.84
N SER A 89 10.35 -7.92 0.62
CA SER A 89 9.26 -7.16 0.01
C SER A 89 8.00 -8.01 -0.19
N GLU A 90 8.15 -9.27 -0.60
CA GLU A 90 7.03 -10.22 -0.67
C GLU A 90 6.40 -10.48 0.70
N ASN A 91 7.21 -10.70 1.72
CA ASN A 91 6.72 -10.94 3.08
C ASN A 91 6.00 -9.72 3.66
N ARG A 92 6.47 -8.51 3.37
CA ARG A 92 5.79 -7.26 3.74
C ARG A 92 4.43 -7.14 3.08
N ALA A 93 4.34 -7.39 1.78
CA ALA A 93 3.06 -7.40 1.06
C ALA A 93 2.09 -8.47 1.62
N LYS A 94 2.59 -9.67 1.90
CA LYS A 94 1.79 -10.75 2.50
C LYS A 94 1.30 -10.42 3.92
N SER A 95 2.08 -9.69 4.71
CA SER A 95 1.65 -9.25 6.05
C SER A 95 0.45 -8.31 5.97
N VAL A 96 0.46 -7.39 5.02
CA VAL A 96 -0.69 -6.48 4.78
C VAL A 96 -1.90 -7.27 4.31
N LYS A 97 -1.74 -8.19 3.36
CA LYS A 97 -2.82 -9.07 2.91
C LYS A 97 -3.42 -9.86 4.07
N SER A 98 -2.58 -10.46 4.90
CA SER A 98 -3.03 -11.25 6.05
C SER A 98 -3.87 -10.43 7.02
N TYR A 99 -3.48 -9.18 7.26
CA TYR A 99 -4.27 -8.27 8.09
C TYR A 99 -5.66 -8.02 7.49
N LEU A 100 -5.73 -7.70 6.20
CA LEU A 100 -7.00 -7.43 5.52
C LEU A 100 -7.90 -8.66 5.47
N VAL A 101 -7.35 -9.82 5.16
CA VAL A 101 -8.11 -11.09 5.12
C VAL A 101 -8.64 -11.46 6.50
N LYS A 102 -7.83 -11.32 7.54
CA LYS A 102 -8.25 -11.55 8.93
C LYS A 102 -9.39 -10.62 9.35
N ASN A 103 -9.46 -9.43 8.77
CA ASN A 103 -10.50 -8.44 9.04
C ASN A 103 -11.68 -8.49 8.03
N GLY A 104 -11.82 -9.58 7.28
CA GLY A 104 -13.01 -9.89 6.51
C GLY A 104 -12.95 -9.59 5.01
N ILE A 105 -11.81 -9.16 4.47
CA ILE A 105 -11.65 -8.97 3.02
C ILE A 105 -11.36 -10.32 2.35
N ASP A 106 -12.07 -10.63 1.27
CA ASP A 106 -11.84 -11.85 0.50
C ASP A 106 -10.42 -11.87 -0.09
N LYS A 107 -9.69 -12.93 0.20
CA LYS A 107 -8.32 -13.13 -0.29
C LYS A 107 -8.19 -13.09 -1.82
N LEU A 108 -9.26 -13.45 -2.55
CA LEU A 108 -9.27 -13.44 -4.01
C LEU A 108 -9.28 -12.02 -4.60
N ARG A 109 -9.57 -11.02 -3.78
CA ARG A 109 -9.51 -9.60 -4.17
C ARG A 109 -8.14 -8.98 -4.00
N ILE A 110 -7.19 -9.70 -3.42
CA ILE A 110 -5.89 -9.16 -3.02
C ILE A 110 -4.78 -9.99 -3.64
N ASN A 111 -4.01 -9.36 -4.51
CA ASN A 111 -2.76 -9.89 -5.04
C ASN A 111 -1.57 -9.26 -4.31
N CYS A 112 -0.50 -10.03 -4.11
CA CYS A 112 0.74 -9.54 -3.48
C CYS A 112 1.90 -9.71 -4.43
N VAL A 113 2.69 -8.64 -4.59
CA VAL A 113 3.93 -8.68 -5.37
C VAL A 113 5.04 -8.01 -4.57
N GLY A 114 6.19 -8.66 -4.48
CA GLY A 114 7.42 -8.06 -4.01
C GLY A 114 8.25 -7.57 -5.18
N TYR A 115 8.60 -6.32 -5.20
CA TYR A 115 9.48 -5.72 -6.22
C TYR A 115 10.93 -5.56 -5.73
N GLY A 116 11.20 -5.90 -4.45
CA GLY A 116 12.52 -5.72 -3.88
C GLY A 116 12.99 -4.28 -3.98
N GLU A 117 14.22 -4.10 -4.40
CA GLU A 117 14.87 -2.79 -4.58
C GLU A 117 14.74 -2.21 -6.00
N LYS A 118 14.01 -2.89 -6.89
CA LYS A 118 14.04 -2.59 -8.34
C LYS A 118 13.26 -1.36 -8.77
N GLN A 119 12.40 -0.85 -7.91
CA GLN A 119 11.55 0.32 -8.20
C GLN A 119 11.75 1.43 -7.16
N PRO A 120 12.94 2.04 -7.06
CA PRO A 120 13.16 3.13 -6.12
C PRO A 120 12.39 4.38 -6.52
N ILE A 121 11.92 5.13 -5.54
CA ILE A 121 11.28 6.46 -5.72
C ILE A 121 12.16 7.60 -5.20
N ALA A 122 13.25 7.28 -4.54
CA ALA A 122 14.18 8.23 -3.99
C ALA A 122 15.63 7.70 -4.03
N ASP A 123 16.58 8.56 -3.71
CA ASP A 123 18.00 8.21 -3.70
C ASP A 123 18.32 7.26 -2.53
N ASN A 124 18.89 6.10 -2.85
CA ASN A 124 19.34 5.13 -1.86
C ASN A 124 20.64 5.54 -1.13
N ASN A 125 21.34 6.57 -1.60
CA ASN A 125 22.56 7.07 -0.94
C ASN A 125 22.27 7.88 0.33
N SER A 126 21.05 8.41 0.47
CA SER A 126 20.63 9.12 1.67
C SER A 126 19.77 8.26 2.58
N LYS A 127 19.83 8.52 3.88
CA LYS A 127 18.96 7.86 4.86
C LYS A 127 17.48 8.14 4.56
N GLN A 128 17.15 9.38 4.26
CA GLN A 128 15.79 9.81 3.94
C GLN A 128 15.27 9.14 2.65
N GLY A 129 16.13 9.02 1.64
CA GLY A 129 15.77 8.34 0.40
C GLY A 129 15.51 6.85 0.61
N ARG A 130 16.35 6.18 1.39
CA ARG A 130 16.11 4.77 1.75
C ARG A 130 14.81 4.58 2.53
N GLU A 131 14.48 5.46 3.45
CA GLU A 131 13.20 5.41 4.17
C GLU A 131 12.00 5.51 3.22
N LYS A 132 12.07 6.38 2.23
CA LYS A 132 11.02 6.50 1.20
C LYS A 132 10.90 5.26 0.33
N ASN A 133 12.02 4.59 0.03
CA ASN A 133 12.02 3.37 -0.77
C ASN A 133 11.45 2.17 -0.03
N ARG A 134 11.54 2.13 1.29
CA ARG A 134 10.90 1.10 2.14
C ARG A 134 9.42 1.41 2.31
N ARG A 135 8.61 0.98 1.36
CA ARG A 135 7.19 1.33 1.30
C ARG A 135 6.32 0.17 0.85
N ILE A 136 5.03 0.33 1.09
CA ILE A 136 3.96 -0.46 0.47
C ILE A 136 3.15 0.46 -0.44
N GLU A 137 2.92 0.03 -1.65
CA GLU A 137 1.98 0.66 -2.57
C GLU A 137 0.74 -0.23 -2.73
N ILE A 138 -0.42 0.38 -2.81
CA ILE A 138 -1.67 -0.28 -3.14
C ILE A 138 -2.06 0.14 -4.55
N ARG A 139 -2.18 -0.81 -5.43
CA ARG A 139 -2.57 -0.61 -6.83
C ARG A 139 -3.98 -1.14 -7.03
N ILE A 140 -4.86 -0.31 -7.55
CA ILE A 140 -6.22 -0.72 -7.89
C ILE A 140 -6.17 -1.46 -9.23
N LEU A 141 -6.72 -2.65 -9.28
CA LEU A 141 -6.81 -3.48 -10.48
C LEU A 141 -8.20 -3.36 -11.09
N LYS A 142 -8.23 -3.29 -12.41
CA LYS A 142 -9.49 -3.39 -13.17
C LYS A 142 -10.07 -4.79 -13.13
#